data_1f2a12eb8b3aea5f264a54e96aced53f
#
_entry.id   1f2a12eb8b3aea5f264a54e96aced53f
#
_cell.length_a   1.000
_cell.length_b   1.000
_cell.length_c   1.000
_cell.angle_alpha   90.00
_cell.angle_beta   90.00
_cell.angle_gamma   90.00
#
_symmetry.space_group_name_H-M   'P 1'
#
loop_
_entity.id
_entity.type
_entity.pdbx_description
1 polymer ?
#
loop_
_entity_poly.entity_id
_entity_poly.type
_entity_poly.pdbx_seq_one_letter_code
_entity_poly.pdbx_strand_id
1 'polypeptide(L)'
;MTRKSKQYWEKRIQQQTDKAYTRTVEQTQKELSRIYTATAEDVRDEILKLYAKVEDSAEGEILANDYYRNKRYWDCLGRMNELLSSLGRKQIKVTEPAILDLYEKTLGILDKEVPDSIKALGSGFANFNAVDGKQALFQTWCLDGKNFSQRVWADKDKMLQELKKELSRCIVQGTSPWKSAERVAAKLNVSENNAYRLLRTETAHAQIYAKVEKFKSYGITQARWYAAPECCDECQAHDGEVYAIDKIQTLLPAHPNCRCSFGAVVQK
;
A
#
# COMPACT_ATOMS: atom_id res chain seq x y z
N MET A 1 36.09 -7.21 -14.72
CA MET A 1 35.51 -7.37 -13.37
C MET A 1 35.53 -8.84 -12.96
N THR A 2 36.06 -9.20 -11.79
CA THR A 2 36.08 -10.60 -11.32
C THR A 2 34.68 -11.05 -10.88
N ARG A 3 34.38 -12.36 -10.92
CA ARG A 3 33.08 -12.92 -10.48
C ARG A 3 32.73 -12.51 -9.03
N LYS A 4 33.74 -12.41 -8.16
CA LYS A 4 33.60 -11.97 -6.76
C LYS A 4 33.22 -10.48 -6.65
N SER A 5 33.74 -9.61 -7.52
CA SER A 5 33.39 -8.18 -7.49
C SER A 5 31.98 -7.91 -8.01
N LYS A 6 31.48 -8.71 -8.98
CA LYS A 6 30.10 -8.61 -9.48
C LYS A 6 29.07 -8.96 -8.39
N GLN A 7 29.29 -10.04 -7.66
CA GLN A 7 28.37 -10.46 -6.58
C GLN A 7 28.39 -9.50 -5.38
N TYR A 8 29.48 -8.78 -5.17
CA TYR A 8 29.64 -7.90 -4.02
C TYR A 8 28.75 -6.66 -4.11
N TRP A 9 28.78 -5.93 -5.23
CA TRP A 9 27.97 -4.71 -5.37
C TRP A 9 26.47 -5.01 -5.49
N GLU A 10 26.08 -6.09 -6.18
CA GLU A 10 24.68 -6.56 -6.25
C GLU A 10 24.13 -6.85 -4.84
N LYS A 11 24.90 -7.55 -4.02
CA LYS A 11 24.52 -7.84 -2.63
C LYS A 11 24.40 -6.57 -1.80
N ARG A 12 25.28 -5.60 -1.98
CA ARG A 12 25.20 -4.29 -1.29
C ARG A 12 23.94 -3.52 -1.69
N ILE A 13 23.65 -3.44 -2.98
CA ILE A 13 22.40 -2.82 -3.45
C ILE A 13 21.21 -3.49 -2.80
N GLN A 14 21.13 -4.81 -2.83
CA GLN A 14 20.02 -5.53 -2.22
C GLN A 14 19.88 -5.20 -0.72
N GLN A 15 20.96 -5.28 0.03
CA GLN A 15 20.95 -4.97 1.47
C GLN A 15 20.52 -3.52 1.77
N GLN A 16 21.00 -2.54 1.00
CA GLN A 16 20.65 -1.14 1.23
C GLN A 16 19.22 -0.82 0.81
N THR A 17 18.77 -1.37 -0.32
CA THR A 17 17.39 -1.20 -0.77
C THR A 17 16.39 -1.88 0.17
N ASP A 18 16.70 -3.07 0.71
CA ASP A 18 15.87 -3.75 1.70
C ASP A 18 15.81 -2.97 3.02
N LYS A 19 16.93 -2.42 3.48
CA LYS A 19 16.96 -1.57 4.68
C LYS A 19 16.14 -0.30 4.49
N ALA A 20 16.27 0.36 3.35
CA ALA A 20 15.49 1.56 3.01
C ALA A 20 13.99 1.24 2.98
N TYR A 21 13.60 0.17 2.30
CA TYR A 21 12.21 -0.31 2.26
C TYR A 21 11.64 -0.57 3.66
N THR A 22 12.33 -1.41 4.45
CA THR A 22 11.87 -1.79 5.80
C THR A 22 11.64 -0.55 6.65
N ARG A 23 12.61 0.37 6.67
CA ARG A 23 12.49 1.62 7.43
C ARG A 23 11.31 2.48 6.96
N THR A 24 11.12 2.64 5.65
CA THR A 24 10.02 3.43 5.09
C THR A 24 8.67 2.80 5.45
N VAL A 25 8.52 1.48 5.27
CA VAL A 25 7.27 0.76 5.59
C VAL A 25 6.95 0.85 7.08
N GLU A 26 7.91 0.60 7.97
CA GLU A 26 7.68 0.64 9.43
C GLU A 26 7.28 2.04 9.92
N GLN A 27 7.94 3.08 9.41
CA GLN A 27 7.62 4.47 9.78
C GLN A 27 6.23 4.86 9.28
N THR A 28 5.91 4.57 8.04
CA THR A 28 4.61 4.89 7.43
C THR A 28 3.49 4.06 8.07
N GLN A 29 3.73 2.81 8.42
CA GLN A 29 2.78 1.95 9.11
C GLN A 29 2.39 2.49 10.48
N LYS A 30 3.35 3.01 11.26
CA LYS A 30 3.06 3.64 12.56
C LYS A 30 2.14 4.85 12.41
N GLU A 31 2.36 5.65 11.37
CA GLU A 31 1.51 6.83 11.11
C GLU A 31 0.11 6.40 10.62
N LEU A 32 0.02 5.40 9.76
CA LEU A 32 -1.25 4.80 9.35
C LEU A 32 -2.03 4.28 10.56
N SER A 33 -1.38 3.55 11.48
CA SER A 33 -2.04 3.04 12.69
C SER A 33 -2.67 4.16 13.51
N ARG A 34 -1.96 5.28 13.71
CA ARG A 34 -2.48 6.43 14.45
C ARG A 34 -3.74 7.02 13.81
N ILE A 35 -3.74 7.23 12.49
CA ILE A 35 -4.90 7.81 11.80
C ILE A 35 -6.09 6.85 11.77
N TYR A 36 -5.85 5.53 11.69
CA TYR A 36 -6.91 4.52 11.75
C TYR A 36 -7.50 4.40 13.14
N THR A 37 -6.68 4.39 14.19
CA THR A 37 -7.13 4.37 15.60
C THR A 37 -7.99 5.60 15.90
N ALA A 38 -7.51 6.79 15.57
CA ALA A 38 -8.29 8.02 15.78
C ALA A 38 -9.63 7.99 15.03
N THR A 39 -9.65 7.52 13.77
CA THR A 39 -10.90 7.40 13.01
C THR A 39 -11.85 6.37 13.63
N ALA A 40 -11.32 5.27 14.19
CA ALA A 40 -12.15 4.28 14.89
C ALA A 40 -12.81 4.84 16.16
N GLU A 41 -12.11 5.71 16.89
CA GLU A 41 -12.66 6.46 18.02
C GLU A 41 -13.75 7.41 17.58
N ASP A 42 -13.53 8.20 16.51
CA ASP A 42 -14.53 9.10 15.96
C ASP A 42 -15.80 8.34 15.49
N VAL A 43 -15.64 7.19 14.84
CA VAL A 43 -16.77 6.33 14.43
C VAL A 43 -17.52 5.79 15.64
N ARG A 44 -16.81 5.37 16.70
CA ARG A 44 -17.42 4.92 17.97
C ARG A 44 -18.30 6.03 18.57
N ASP A 45 -17.76 7.25 18.63
CA ASP A 45 -18.47 8.40 19.20
C ASP A 45 -19.73 8.76 18.41
N GLU A 46 -19.67 8.69 17.07
CA GLU A 46 -20.86 8.95 16.23
C GLU A 46 -21.96 7.91 16.46
N ILE A 47 -21.61 6.67 16.70
CA ILE A 47 -22.58 5.61 17.03
C ILE A 47 -23.20 5.85 18.43
N LEU A 48 -22.38 6.18 19.42
CA LEU A 48 -22.88 6.50 20.76
C LEU A 48 -23.83 7.71 20.73
N LYS A 49 -23.51 8.76 19.96
CA LYS A 49 -24.40 9.92 19.74
C LYS A 49 -25.72 9.54 19.06
N LEU A 50 -25.71 8.56 18.15
CA LEU A 50 -26.93 8.04 17.52
C LEU A 50 -27.86 7.45 18.57
N TYR A 51 -27.33 6.63 19.49
CA TYR A 51 -28.12 5.97 20.53
C TYR A 51 -28.55 6.92 21.66
N ALA A 52 -27.68 7.82 22.13
CA ALA A 52 -27.99 8.75 23.21
C ALA A 52 -29.21 9.64 22.90
N LYS A 53 -29.38 10.01 21.65
CA LYS A 53 -30.56 10.79 21.19
C LYS A 53 -31.85 9.97 21.09
N VAL A 54 -31.75 8.65 21.19
CA VAL A 54 -32.93 7.75 21.17
C VAL A 54 -33.51 7.59 22.56
N GLU A 55 -32.67 7.57 23.58
CA GLU A 55 -33.09 7.47 25.00
C GLU A 55 -33.88 8.71 25.46
N ASP A 56 -33.63 9.88 24.86
CA ASP A 56 -34.36 11.13 25.15
C ASP A 56 -35.73 11.22 24.46
N SER A 57 -36.11 10.28 23.59
CA SER A 57 -37.43 10.24 22.98
C SER A 57 -38.38 9.42 23.83
N ALA A 58 -39.51 9.99 24.24
CA ALA A 58 -40.50 9.44 25.16
C ALA A 58 -41.19 8.14 24.72
N GLU A 59 -40.79 7.53 23.62
CA GLU A 59 -41.27 6.26 23.10
C GLU A 59 -40.16 5.21 23.17
N GLY A 60 -40.10 4.49 24.27
CA GLY A 60 -39.01 3.61 24.72
C GLY A 60 -38.77 2.31 23.90
N GLU A 61 -39.36 2.08 22.75
CA GLU A 61 -39.00 1.00 21.85
C GLU A 61 -39.13 1.48 20.40
N ILE A 62 -38.02 1.91 19.82
CA ILE A 62 -37.99 2.15 18.38
C ILE A 62 -37.86 0.79 17.67
N LEU A 63 -38.92 0.30 17.07
CA LEU A 63 -38.91 -0.86 16.21
C LEU A 63 -37.90 -0.68 15.08
N ALA A 64 -37.17 -1.73 14.67
CA ALA A 64 -36.12 -1.68 13.66
C ALA A 64 -36.54 -0.94 12.37
N ASN A 65 -37.81 -1.01 12.00
CA ASN A 65 -38.41 -0.31 10.85
C ASN A 65 -38.41 1.21 10.98
N ASP A 66 -38.50 1.76 12.19
CA ASP A 66 -38.51 3.20 12.42
C ASP A 66 -37.10 3.80 12.37
N TYR A 67 -36.08 2.99 12.66
CA TYR A 67 -34.67 3.40 12.54
C TYR A 67 -34.30 3.83 11.12
N TYR A 68 -34.69 3.05 10.11
CA TYR A 68 -34.39 3.36 8.70
C TYR A 68 -35.16 4.56 8.16
N ARG A 69 -36.29 4.91 8.76
CA ARG A 69 -37.06 6.13 8.47
C ARG A 69 -36.53 7.33 9.22
N ASN A 70 -35.68 7.12 10.25
CA ASN A 70 -35.20 8.19 11.11
C ASN A 70 -34.05 8.95 10.43
N LYS A 71 -34.21 10.28 10.29
CA LYS A 71 -33.18 11.20 9.80
C LYS A 71 -31.83 11.01 10.51
N ARG A 72 -31.84 10.71 11.80
CA ARG A 72 -30.64 10.54 12.64
C ARG A 72 -29.74 9.38 12.17
N TYR A 73 -30.33 8.27 11.71
CA TYR A 73 -29.60 7.15 11.15
C TYR A 73 -28.83 7.57 9.87
N TRP A 74 -29.51 8.28 8.98
CA TRP A 74 -28.90 8.76 7.74
C TRP A 74 -27.84 9.84 7.99
N ASP A 75 -28.07 10.71 8.97
CA ASP A 75 -27.07 11.71 9.41
C ASP A 75 -25.82 11.03 10.01
N CYS A 76 -25.97 9.95 10.77
CA CYS A 76 -24.88 9.16 11.28
C CYS A 76 -24.07 8.51 10.14
N LEU A 77 -24.75 7.89 9.17
CA LEU A 77 -24.09 7.32 7.98
C LEU A 77 -23.38 8.40 7.15
N GLY A 78 -23.96 9.59 7.02
CA GLY A 78 -23.33 10.74 6.37
C GLY A 78 -22.01 11.12 7.04
N ARG A 79 -22.02 11.24 8.38
CA ARG A 79 -20.79 11.54 9.14
C ARG A 79 -19.76 10.42 9.05
N MET A 80 -20.16 9.15 9.09
CA MET A 80 -19.24 8.04 8.84
C MET A 80 -18.58 8.14 7.46
N ASN A 81 -19.33 8.49 6.43
CA ASN A 81 -18.79 8.71 5.09
C ASN A 81 -17.77 9.85 5.05
N GLU A 82 -18.04 10.95 5.75
CA GLU A 82 -17.08 12.08 5.89
C GLU A 82 -15.80 11.65 6.61
N LEU A 83 -15.91 10.87 7.70
CA LEU A 83 -14.78 10.33 8.43
C LEU A 83 -13.93 9.40 7.55
N LEU A 84 -14.55 8.48 6.80
CA LEU A 84 -13.84 7.60 5.87
C LEU A 84 -13.21 8.36 4.71
N SER A 85 -13.88 9.39 4.20
CA SER A 85 -13.32 10.27 3.17
C SER A 85 -12.10 11.04 3.69
N SER A 86 -12.17 11.53 4.93
CA SER A 86 -11.02 12.15 5.62
C SER A 86 -9.88 11.15 5.82
N LEU A 87 -10.19 9.93 6.25
CA LEU A 87 -9.23 8.84 6.42
C LEU A 87 -8.52 8.52 5.09
N GLY A 88 -9.26 8.40 3.99
CA GLY A 88 -8.69 8.15 2.66
C GLY A 88 -7.70 9.24 2.23
N ARG A 89 -8.07 10.52 2.42
CA ARG A 89 -7.16 11.65 2.16
C ARG A 89 -5.92 11.63 3.04
N LYS A 90 -6.06 11.35 4.34
CA LYS A 90 -4.94 11.24 5.28
C LYS A 90 -4.02 10.07 4.91
N GLN A 91 -4.59 8.93 4.54
CA GLN A 91 -3.82 7.75 4.08
C GLN A 91 -2.98 8.09 2.85
N ILE A 92 -3.56 8.71 1.81
CA ILE A 92 -2.84 9.12 0.61
C ILE A 92 -1.73 10.11 0.98
N LYS A 93 -2.04 11.13 1.79
CA LYS A 93 -1.09 12.17 2.22
C LYS A 93 0.13 11.61 2.96
N VAL A 94 -0.02 10.50 3.68
CA VAL A 94 1.07 9.85 4.41
C VAL A 94 1.82 8.86 3.52
N THR A 95 1.10 8.09 2.70
CA THR A 95 1.68 6.97 1.95
C THR A 95 2.37 7.41 0.66
N GLU A 96 1.77 8.32 -0.10
CA GLU A 96 2.33 8.78 -1.38
C GLU A 96 3.74 9.39 -1.24
N PRO A 97 4.00 10.36 -0.33
CA PRO A 97 5.35 10.89 -0.16
C PRO A 97 6.36 9.84 0.31
N ALA A 98 5.94 8.88 1.13
CA ALA A 98 6.82 7.82 1.60
C ALA A 98 7.26 6.88 0.47
N ILE A 99 6.36 6.57 -0.46
CA ILE A 99 6.67 5.76 -1.65
C ILE A 99 7.63 6.52 -2.58
N LEU A 100 7.36 7.81 -2.82
CA LEU A 100 8.22 8.66 -3.67
C LEU A 100 9.62 8.84 -3.06
N ASP A 101 9.71 9.06 -1.76
CA ASP A 101 10.99 9.16 -1.05
C ASP A 101 11.81 7.86 -1.15
N LEU A 102 11.15 6.69 -1.06
CA LEU A 102 11.83 5.41 -1.28
C LEU A 102 12.30 5.23 -2.74
N TYR A 103 11.50 5.67 -3.70
CA TYR A 103 11.89 5.68 -5.11
C TYR A 103 13.19 6.46 -5.29
N GLU A 104 13.26 7.70 -4.82
CA GLU A 104 14.45 8.55 -4.90
C GLU A 104 15.65 7.97 -4.14
N LYS A 105 15.44 7.44 -2.93
CA LYS A 105 16.48 6.74 -2.17
C LYS A 105 17.02 5.54 -2.92
N THR A 106 16.17 4.80 -3.64
CA THR A 106 16.58 3.65 -4.44
C THR A 106 17.48 4.10 -5.60
N LEU A 107 17.12 5.18 -6.30
CA LEU A 107 17.97 5.76 -7.34
C LEU A 107 19.33 6.17 -6.78
N GLY A 108 19.36 6.88 -5.64
CA GLY A 108 20.62 7.30 -4.98
C GLY A 108 21.49 6.12 -4.54
N ILE A 109 20.90 5.03 -4.06
CA ILE A 109 21.64 3.79 -3.73
C ILE A 109 22.28 3.20 -5.00
N LEU A 110 21.55 3.13 -6.11
CA LEU A 110 22.06 2.62 -7.38
C LEU A 110 23.19 3.49 -7.92
N ASP A 111 23.04 4.82 -7.87
CA ASP A 111 24.09 5.75 -8.29
C ASP A 111 25.39 5.58 -7.50
N LYS A 112 25.29 5.26 -6.22
CA LYS A 112 26.43 5.07 -5.35
C LYS A 112 27.08 3.70 -5.48
N GLU A 113 26.29 2.65 -5.57
CA GLU A 113 26.77 1.27 -5.44
C GLU A 113 27.06 0.59 -6.79
N VAL A 114 26.45 1.04 -7.90
CA VAL A 114 26.77 0.51 -9.24
C VAL A 114 28.15 0.99 -9.67
N PRO A 115 29.05 0.08 -10.06
CA PRO A 115 30.39 0.46 -10.52
C PRO A 115 30.36 1.35 -11.78
N ASP A 116 31.28 2.33 -11.87
CA ASP A 116 31.36 3.25 -13.01
C ASP A 116 31.62 2.55 -14.34
N SER A 117 32.34 1.42 -14.32
CA SER A 117 32.53 0.58 -15.51
C SER A 117 31.22 0.00 -16.07
N ILE A 118 30.18 -0.15 -15.23
CA ILE A 118 28.84 -0.60 -15.66
C ILE A 118 28.03 0.60 -16.11
N LYS A 119 28.07 1.71 -15.38
CA LYS A 119 27.41 2.98 -15.77
C LYS A 119 27.89 3.45 -17.17
N ALA A 120 29.17 3.26 -17.46
CA ALA A 120 29.76 3.62 -18.75
C ALA A 120 29.21 2.82 -19.93
N LEU A 121 28.61 1.63 -19.72
CA LEU A 121 27.94 0.87 -20.77
C LEU A 121 26.72 1.61 -21.34
N GLY A 122 26.08 2.44 -20.53
CA GLY A 122 24.94 3.27 -20.91
C GLY A 122 25.28 4.59 -21.58
N SER A 123 26.56 4.95 -21.75
CA SER A 123 26.98 6.25 -22.34
C SER A 123 26.53 6.46 -23.77
N GLY A 124 26.06 5.40 -24.49
CA GLY A 124 25.43 5.49 -25.81
C GLY A 124 23.91 5.73 -25.78
N PHE A 125 23.27 5.70 -24.61
CA PHE A 125 21.83 5.93 -24.44
C PHE A 125 21.55 7.35 -23.91
N ALA A 126 21.98 8.35 -24.64
CA ALA A 126 22.10 9.75 -24.22
C ALA A 126 20.77 10.50 -23.92
N ASN A 127 19.61 9.86 -24.02
CA ASN A 127 18.29 10.48 -23.81
C ASN A 127 17.44 9.82 -22.73
N PHE A 128 18.06 9.31 -21.66
CA PHE A 128 17.29 8.83 -20.53
C PHE A 128 16.87 10.02 -19.65
N ASN A 129 15.68 10.54 -19.88
CA ASN A 129 15.02 11.43 -18.94
C ASN A 129 14.67 10.60 -17.71
N ALA A 130 15.16 11.01 -16.53
CA ALA A 130 14.77 10.39 -15.26
C ALA A 130 13.24 10.32 -15.21
N VAL A 131 12.68 9.11 -15.21
CA VAL A 131 11.24 8.93 -15.13
C VAL A 131 10.79 9.42 -13.76
N ASP A 132 9.81 10.32 -13.74
CA ASP A 132 9.25 10.85 -12.49
C ASP A 132 8.68 9.68 -11.66
N GLY A 133 9.11 9.56 -10.41
CA GLY A 133 8.61 8.55 -9.48
C GLY A 133 7.07 8.56 -9.32
N LYS A 134 6.42 9.68 -9.64
CA LYS A 134 4.96 9.77 -9.73
C LYS A 134 4.37 8.80 -10.75
N GLN A 135 5.08 8.50 -11.84
CA GLN A 135 4.59 7.51 -12.82
C GLN A 135 4.40 6.13 -12.18
N ALA A 136 5.30 5.73 -11.26
CA ALA A 136 5.16 4.47 -10.53
C ALA A 136 3.84 4.38 -9.73
N LEU A 137 3.36 5.51 -9.19
CA LEU A 137 2.11 5.59 -8.42
C LEU A 137 0.86 5.69 -9.28
N PHE A 138 0.95 6.36 -10.43
CA PHE A 138 -0.20 6.61 -11.31
C PHE A 138 -0.42 5.51 -12.35
N GLN A 139 0.55 4.63 -12.57
CA GLN A 139 0.41 3.49 -13.46
C GLN A 139 -0.56 2.44 -12.92
N THR A 140 -1.33 1.86 -13.84
CA THR A 140 -2.16 0.69 -13.58
C THR A 140 -1.34 -0.57 -13.87
N TRP A 141 -0.53 -0.98 -12.91
CA TRP A 141 0.41 -2.10 -13.09
C TRP A 141 -0.14 -3.47 -12.67
N CYS A 142 -1.25 -3.50 -11.91
CA CYS A 142 -1.92 -4.74 -11.52
C CYS A 142 -3.11 -5.06 -12.42
N LEU A 143 -3.53 -6.32 -12.42
CA LEU A 143 -4.66 -6.85 -13.19
C LEU A 143 -6.02 -6.20 -12.82
N ASP A 144 -6.14 -5.55 -11.66
CA ASP A 144 -7.35 -4.84 -11.24
C ASP A 144 -7.59 -3.52 -11.97
N GLY A 145 -6.66 -3.08 -12.83
CA GLY A 145 -6.75 -1.86 -13.63
C GLY A 145 -6.80 -0.57 -12.82
N LYS A 146 -6.38 -0.58 -11.55
CA LYS A 146 -6.41 0.56 -10.64
C LYS A 146 -5.02 1.05 -10.30
N ASN A 147 -4.86 2.37 -10.13
CA ASN A 147 -3.68 2.96 -9.53
C ASN A 147 -3.79 2.99 -8.00
N PHE A 148 -2.71 3.42 -7.33
CA PHE A 148 -2.65 3.51 -5.86
C PHE A 148 -3.84 4.26 -5.24
N SER A 149 -4.12 5.49 -5.70
CA SER A 149 -5.21 6.32 -5.16
C SER A 149 -6.58 5.67 -5.35
N GLN A 150 -6.85 5.10 -6.52
CA GLN A 150 -8.10 4.39 -6.81
C GLN A 150 -8.31 3.17 -5.91
N ARG A 151 -7.23 2.47 -5.53
CA ARG A 151 -7.31 1.36 -4.56
C ARG A 151 -7.64 1.84 -3.16
N VAL A 152 -7.08 2.98 -2.73
CA VAL A 152 -7.42 3.59 -1.44
C VAL A 152 -8.91 3.93 -1.39
N TRP A 153 -9.45 4.58 -2.41
CA TRP A 153 -10.86 4.95 -2.45
C TRP A 153 -11.80 3.74 -2.53
N ALA A 154 -11.45 2.74 -3.33
CA ALA A 154 -12.24 1.50 -3.41
C ALA A 154 -12.29 0.76 -2.05
N ASP A 155 -11.22 0.79 -1.24
CA ASP A 155 -11.24 0.25 0.12
C ASP A 155 -12.16 1.06 1.04
N LYS A 156 -12.17 2.40 0.93
CA LYS A 156 -13.07 3.26 1.75
C LYS A 156 -14.54 3.06 1.40
N ASP A 157 -14.86 2.94 0.12
CA ASP A 157 -16.22 2.64 -0.33
C ASP A 157 -16.71 1.28 0.20
N LYS A 158 -15.87 0.26 0.09
CA LYS A 158 -16.15 -1.07 0.66
C LYS A 158 -16.32 -1.00 2.18
N MET A 159 -15.46 -0.25 2.87
CA MET A 159 -15.53 -0.07 4.31
C MET A 159 -16.84 0.59 4.73
N LEU A 160 -17.29 1.64 4.04
CA LEU A 160 -18.57 2.28 4.32
C LEU A 160 -19.74 1.28 4.26
N GLN A 161 -19.76 0.39 3.26
CA GLN A 161 -20.77 -0.66 3.15
C GLN A 161 -20.71 -1.64 4.33
N GLU A 162 -19.51 -2.04 4.76
CA GLU A 162 -19.35 -2.93 5.91
C GLU A 162 -19.77 -2.25 7.23
N LEU A 163 -19.45 -0.95 7.44
CA LEU A 163 -19.93 -0.20 8.59
C LEU A 163 -21.45 -0.10 8.63
N LYS A 164 -22.07 0.25 7.48
CA LYS A 164 -23.52 0.30 7.32
C LYS A 164 -24.19 -1.04 7.65
N LYS A 165 -23.65 -2.13 7.11
CA LYS A 165 -24.15 -3.49 7.32
C LYS A 165 -24.07 -3.90 8.79
N GLU A 166 -22.92 -3.64 9.44
CA GLU A 166 -22.74 -4.00 10.85
C GLU A 166 -23.62 -3.14 11.78
N LEU A 167 -23.74 -1.84 11.52
CA LEU A 167 -24.64 -0.96 12.27
C LEU A 167 -26.10 -1.42 12.13
N SER A 168 -26.57 -1.72 10.92
CA SER A 168 -27.91 -2.25 10.68
C SER A 168 -28.15 -3.55 11.45
N ARG A 169 -27.16 -4.46 11.45
CA ARG A 169 -27.23 -5.71 12.19
C ARG A 169 -27.31 -5.48 13.71
N CYS A 170 -26.54 -4.56 14.27
CA CYS A 170 -26.60 -4.20 15.68
C CYS A 170 -27.97 -3.66 16.09
N ILE A 171 -28.58 -2.81 15.25
CA ILE A 171 -29.91 -2.24 15.46
C ILE A 171 -30.97 -3.35 15.46
N VAL A 172 -31.00 -4.20 14.42
CA VAL A 172 -31.96 -5.29 14.29
C VAL A 172 -31.86 -6.31 15.44
N GLN A 173 -30.64 -6.53 15.94
CA GLN A 173 -30.40 -7.46 17.05
C GLN A 173 -30.64 -6.83 18.46
N GLY A 174 -31.03 -5.55 18.56
CA GLY A 174 -31.17 -4.87 19.82
C GLY A 174 -29.85 -4.80 20.63
N THR A 175 -28.70 -4.73 19.92
CA THR A 175 -27.39 -4.68 20.57
C THR A 175 -27.25 -3.37 21.35
N SER A 176 -26.72 -3.43 22.58
CA SER A 176 -26.50 -2.22 23.40
C SER A 176 -25.62 -1.18 22.68
N PRO A 177 -25.81 0.12 22.99
CA PRO A 177 -25.10 1.22 22.32
C PRO A 177 -23.58 1.03 22.31
N TRP A 178 -23.01 0.73 23.48
CA TRP A 178 -21.60 0.51 23.65
C TRP A 178 -21.06 -0.65 22.81
N LYS A 179 -21.74 -1.81 22.86
CA LYS A 179 -21.36 -3.00 22.11
C LYS A 179 -21.51 -2.79 20.59
N SER A 180 -22.51 -2.01 20.17
CA SER A 180 -22.69 -1.62 18.77
C SER A 180 -21.52 -0.74 18.30
N ALA A 181 -21.14 0.26 19.09
CA ALA A 181 -20.02 1.15 18.79
C ALA A 181 -18.70 0.36 18.68
N GLU A 182 -18.41 -0.56 19.57
CA GLU A 182 -17.23 -1.42 19.51
C GLU A 182 -17.24 -2.32 18.27
N ARG A 183 -18.34 -3.00 17.98
CA ARG A 183 -18.46 -3.93 16.83
C ARG A 183 -18.30 -3.22 15.49
N VAL A 184 -18.89 -2.04 15.35
CA VAL A 184 -18.79 -1.25 14.11
C VAL A 184 -17.37 -0.67 13.98
N ALA A 185 -16.81 -0.07 15.02
CA ALA A 185 -15.45 0.47 14.98
C ALA A 185 -14.39 -0.61 14.70
N ALA A 186 -14.56 -1.83 15.20
CA ALA A 186 -13.64 -2.95 14.94
C ALA A 186 -13.56 -3.33 13.46
N LYS A 187 -14.53 -2.95 12.62
CA LYS A 187 -14.44 -3.15 11.16
C LYS A 187 -13.31 -2.35 10.52
N LEU A 188 -12.90 -1.23 11.12
CA LEU A 188 -11.78 -0.43 10.62
C LEU A 188 -10.44 -1.18 10.69
N ASN A 189 -10.27 -2.16 11.58
CA ASN A 189 -9.06 -2.98 11.64
C ASN A 189 -8.83 -3.75 10.32
N VAL A 190 -9.90 -4.17 9.64
CA VAL A 190 -9.78 -4.84 8.33
C VAL A 190 -9.27 -3.87 7.29
N SER A 191 -9.78 -2.63 7.27
CA SER A 191 -9.30 -1.57 6.35
C SER A 191 -7.87 -1.14 6.67
N GLU A 192 -7.48 -1.08 7.94
CA GLU A 192 -6.10 -0.82 8.37
C GLU A 192 -5.14 -1.89 7.82
N ASN A 193 -5.48 -3.17 7.97
CA ASN A 193 -4.68 -4.28 7.41
C ASN A 193 -4.59 -4.21 5.87
N ASN A 194 -5.68 -3.82 5.19
CA ASN A 194 -5.68 -3.59 3.75
C ASN A 194 -4.75 -2.41 3.38
N ALA A 195 -4.76 -1.34 4.16
CA ALA A 195 -3.87 -0.20 3.97
C ALA A 195 -2.39 -0.58 4.13
N TYR A 196 -2.06 -1.42 5.11
CA TYR A 196 -0.70 -1.94 5.28
C TYR A 196 -0.27 -2.83 4.11
N ARG A 197 -1.16 -3.73 3.66
CA ARG A 197 -0.88 -4.57 2.50
C ARG A 197 -0.67 -3.73 1.25
N LEU A 198 -1.49 -2.70 1.04
CA LEU A 198 -1.36 -1.77 -0.08
C LEU A 198 -0.04 -1.00 0.01
N LEU A 199 0.29 -0.40 1.16
CA LEU A 199 1.56 0.28 1.40
C LEU A 199 2.75 -0.61 1.00
N ARG A 200 2.81 -1.83 1.54
CA ARG A 200 3.92 -2.77 1.28
C ARG A 200 4.06 -3.11 -0.19
N THR A 201 2.94 -3.33 -0.85
CA THR A 201 2.91 -3.73 -2.27
C THR A 201 3.33 -2.58 -3.19
N GLU A 202 2.78 -1.39 -2.98
CA GLU A 202 3.10 -0.21 -3.78
C GLU A 202 4.53 0.27 -3.54
N THR A 203 5.01 0.17 -2.30
CA THR A 203 6.40 0.49 -1.94
C THR A 203 7.38 -0.47 -2.63
N ALA A 204 7.06 -1.77 -2.68
CA ALA A 204 7.86 -2.74 -3.42
C ALA A 204 7.84 -2.46 -4.92
N HIS A 205 6.66 -2.16 -5.49
CA HIS A 205 6.53 -1.80 -6.90
C HIS A 205 7.38 -0.57 -7.26
N ALA A 206 7.28 0.51 -6.50
CA ALA A 206 8.07 1.72 -6.73
C ALA A 206 9.58 1.45 -6.69
N GLN A 207 10.03 0.60 -5.77
CA GLN A 207 11.43 0.21 -5.68
C GLN A 207 11.90 -0.62 -6.89
N ILE A 208 11.07 -1.58 -7.34
CA ILE A 208 11.34 -2.36 -8.56
C ILE A 208 11.39 -1.43 -9.77
N TYR A 209 10.43 -0.53 -9.89
CA TYR A 209 10.35 0.43 -10.99
C TYR A 209 11.61 1.33 -11.04
N ALA A 210 12.04 1.88 -9.91
CA ALA A 210 13.27 2.67 -9.80
C ALA A 210 14.51 1.89 -10.26
N LYS A 211 14.63 0.61 -9.83
CA LYS A 211 15.75 -0.27 -10.23
C LYS A 211 15.73 -0.55 -11.73
N VAL A 212 14.57 -0.86 -12.30
CA VAL A 212 14.43 -1.14 -13.74
C VAL A 212 14.85 0.06 -14.56
N GLU A 213 14.29 1.22 -14.28
CA GLU A 213 14.56 2.45 -15.02
C GLU A 213 16.04 2.83 -14.93
N LYS A 214 16.62 2.72 -13.74
CA LYS A 214 18.04 3.05 -13.55
C LYS A 214 18.96 2.05 -14.25
N PHE A 215 18.67 0.76 -14.20
CA PHE A 215 19.48 -0.24 -14.91
C PHE A 215 19.35 -0.11 -16.43
N LYS A 216 18.18 0.23 -16.96
CA LYS A 216 18.01 0.57 -18.38
C LYS A 216 18.91 1.74 -18.79
N SER A 217 19.00 2.79 -17.96
CA SER A 217 19.88 3.93 -18.24
C SER A 217 21.36 3.55 -18.29
N TYR A 218 21.74 2.45 -17.66
CA TYR A 218 23.08 1.86 -17.74
C TYR A 218 23.25 0.85 -18.87
N GLY A 219 22.25 0.70 -19.78
CA GLY A 219 22.30 -0.23 -20.89
C GLY A 219 22.14 -1.70 -20.49
N ILE A 220 21.63 -1.97 -19.27
CA ILE A 220 21.36 -3.33 -18.80
C ILE A 220 20.04 -3.80 -19.40
N THR A 221 20.07 -4.93 -20.09
CA THR A 221 18.91 -5.52 -20.77
C THR A 221 18.36 -6.78 -20.12
N GLN A 222 19.11 -7.35 -19.14
CA GLN A 222 18.74 -8.59 -18.48
C GLN A 222 18.83 -8.44 -16.95
N ALA A 223 17.95 -9.13 -16.26
CA ALA A 223 17.85 -9.14 -14.80
C ALA A 223 17.65 -10.57 -14.29
N ARG A 224 18.26 -10.88 -13.13
CA ARG A 224 18.13 -12.15 -12.44
C ARG A 224 17.18 -11.99 -11.28
N TRP A 225 16.17 -12.84 -11.20
CA TRP A 225 15.24 -12.87 -10.07
C TRP A 225 15.95 -13.33 -8.79
N TYR A 226 15.62 -12.68 -7.68
CA TYR A 226 16.02 -13.06 -6.32
C TYR A 226 14.77 -13.26 -5.47
N ALA A 227 14.48 -14.49 -5.12
CA ALA A 227 13.42 -14.82 -4.20
C ALA A 227 13.75 -14.32 -2.78
N ALA A 228 12.76 -13.77 -2.10
CA ALA A 228 12.90 -13.41 -0.68
C ALA A 228 12.99 -14.69 0.19
N PRO A 229 13.65 -14.66 1.37
CA PRO A 229 13.82 -15.84 2.22
C PRO A 229 12.52 -16.53 2.62
N GLU A 230 11.42 -15.78 2.75
CA GLU A 230 10.10 -16.30 3.15
C GLU A 230 9.08 -16.11 2.02
N CYS A 231 9.47 -16.32 0.77
CA CYS A 231 8.57 -16.18 -0.37
C CYS A 231 7.66 -17.41 -0.53
N CYS A 232 6.61 -17.28 -1.34
CA CYS A 232 5.76 -18.39 -1.73
C CYS A 232 6.45 -19.32 -2.74
N ASP A 233 5.90 -20.51 -2.95
CA ASP A 233 6.46 -21.52 -3.86
C ASP A 233 6.55 -21.01 -5.31
N GLU A 234 5.58 -20.22 -5.77
CA GLU A 234 5.60 -19.59 -7.10
C GLU A 234 6.82 -18.66 -7.25
N CYS A 235 7.07 -17.80 -6.27
CA CYS A 235 8.23 -16.91 -6.29
C CYS A 235 9.55 -17.70 -6.18
N GLN A 236 9.57 -18.76 -5.39
CA GLN A 236 10.75 -19.64 -5.24
C GLN A 236 11.11 -20.33 -6.54
N ALA A 237 10.12 -20.72 -7.34
CA ALA A 237 10.35 -21.35 -8.66
C ALA A 237 11.08 -20.42 -9.65
N HIS A 238 11.01 -19.11 -9.46
CA HIS A 238 11.72 -18.12 -10.28
C HIS A 238 13.13 -17.79 -9.78
N ASP A 239 13.54 -18.27 -8.60
CA ASP A 239 14.82 -17.89 -7.99
C ASP A 239 16.01 -18.26 -8.90
N GLY A 240 16.85 -17.28 -9.18
CA GLY A 240 17.99 -17.43 -10.07
C GLY A 240 17.70 -17.35 -11.56
N GLU A 241 16.44 -17.40 -11.99
CA GLU A 241 16.05 -17.26 -13.40
C GLU A 241 16.40 -15.88 -13.95
N VAL A 242 16.73 -15.83 -15.25
CA VAL A 242 17.12 -14.61 -15.95
C VAL A 242 16.02 -14.20 -16.94
N TYR A 243 15.60 -12.96 -16.82
CA TYR A 243 14.56 -12.36 -17.66
C TYR A 243 15.08 -11.12 -18.39
N ALA A 244 14.44 -10.76 -19.49
CA ALA A 244 14.57 -9.41 -20.02
C ALA A 244 14.12 -8.39 -18.97
N ILE A 245 14.80 -7.25 -18.87
CA ILE A 245 14.52 -6.26 -17.81
C ILE A 245 13.10 -5.70 -17.90
N ASP A 246 12.55 -5.53 -19.09
CA ASP A 246 11.17 -5.13 -19.29
C ASP A 246 10.17 -6.18 -18.80
N LYS A 247 10.49 -7.46 -18.99
CA LYS A 247 9.65 -8.56 -18.51
C LYS A 247 9.66 -8.63 -16.98
N ILE A 248 10.81 -8.44 -16.32
CA ILE A 248 10.88 -8.49 -14.86
C ILE A 248 10.07 -7.38 -14.21
N GLN A 249 9.96 -6.21 -14.86
CA GLN A 249 9.11 -5.11 -14.42
C GLN A 249 7.62 -5.49 -14.35
N THR A 250 7.16 -6.36 -15.24
CA THR A 250 5.77 -6.84 -15.26
C THR A 250 5.53 -8.03 -14.33
N LEU A 251 6.59 -8.72 -13.92
CA LEU A 251 6.52 -9.88 -13.05
C LEU A 251 6.67 -9.54 -11.56
N LEU A 252 7.34 -8.43 -11.22
CA LEU A 252 7.60 -8.00 -9.85
C LEU A 252 6.91 -6.66 -9.52
N PRO A 253 6.26 -6.56 -8.34
CA PRO A 253 5.97 -7.62 -7.36
C PRO A 253 4.95 -8.63 -7.91
N ALA A 254 5.16 -9.92 -7.68
CA ALA A 254 4.32 -10.98 -8.27
C ALA A 254 2.90 -11.05 -7.66
N HIS A 255 2.77 -10.66 -6.40
CA HIS A 255 1.51 -10.69 -5.65
C HIS A 255 1.54 -9.66 -4.50
N PRO A 256 0.39 -9.38 -3.84
CA PRO A 256 0.37 -8.52 -2.65
C PRO A 256 1.35 -9.00 -1.58
N ASN A 257 2.07 -8.07 -0.95
CA ASN A 257 3.15 -8.31 0.01
C ASN A 257 4.40 -9.02 -0.54
N CYS A 258 4.54 -9.20 -1.84
CA CYS A 258 5.75 -9.78 -2.43
C CYS A 258 7.00 -8.98 -2.05
N ARG A 259 8.06 -9.68 -1.63
CA ARG A 259 9.35 -9.11 -1.24
C ARG A 259 10.50 -9.56 -2.15
N CYS A 260 10.20 -10.32 -3.19
CA CYS A 260 11.18 -10.71 -4.19
C CYS A 260 11.72 -9.48 -4.93
N SER A 261 12.94 -9.59 -5.41
CA SER A 261 13.67 -8.51 -6.04
C SER A 261 14.45 -9.05 -7.24
N PHE A 262 15.31 -8.24 -7.81
CA PHE A 262 16.19 -8.66 -8.90
C PHE A 262 17.53 -7.95 -8.85
N GLY A 263 18.53 -8.54 -9.49
CA GLY A 263 19.83 -7.95 -9.77
C GLY A 263 20.12 -7.87 -11.27
N ALA A 264 20.98 -6.96 -11.66
CA ALA A 264 21.37 -6.78 -13.05
C ALA A 264 22.23 -7.94 -13.57
N VAL A 265 21.97 -8.42 -14.77
CA VAL A 265 22.87 -9.35 -15.47
C VAL A 265 23.71 -8.57 -16.47
N VAL A 266 25.01 -8.44 -16.16
CA VAL A 266 25.97 -7.78 -17.04
C VAL A 266 26.61 -8.82 -17.92
N GLN A 267 26.33 -8.78 -19.23
CA GLN A 267 27.02 -9.61 -20.23
C GLN A 267 28.49 -9.16 -20.34
N LYS A 268 29.39 -10.09 -20.58
CA LYS A 268 30.82 -9.83 -20.76
C LYS A 268 31.09 -9.22 -22.13
#